data_c57890ff3fba8fea5246d243720edf57
#
_entry.id   c57890ff3fba8fea5246d243720edf57
#
_cell.length_a   1.000
_cell.length_b   1.000
_cell.length_c   1.000
_cell.angle_alpha   90.00
_cell.angle_beta   90.00
_cell.angle_gamma   90.00
#
_symmetry.space_group_name_H-M   'P 1'
#
loop_
_entity.id
_entity.type
_entity.pdbx_description
1 polymer ?
#
loop_
_entity_poly.entity_id
_entity_poly.type
_entity_poly.pdbx_seq_one_letter_code
_entity_poly.pdbx_strand_id
1 'polypeptide(L)'
;MGSVTIGGTVSPAGGNFEEPVTQATLKVVGAFHGLSRERSDARKYPAIHPLDSWSKYEGIISEEKVDYALRFLVRGTEVEQMMKVVGEEGTSNEDYIIYLKGDLIDAVYFQQNSFDAVDAAVKPERQKYVFSKLLVILASSFTFPDKNEARTWFNKLRQVFLDYNGSQWKSERFGALEAEIENAVKSQSQGLDKAAVKILA
;
A
#
# COMPACT_ATOMS: atom_id res chain seq x y z
N MET A 1 -16.12 -30.60 -10.68
CA MET A 1 -15.15 -30.40 -9.57
C MET A 1 -15.60 -29.17 -8.80
N GLY A 2 -15.66 -29.25 -7.48
CA GLY A 2 -15.96 -28.13 -6.59
C GLY A 2 -14.78 -27.85 -5.68
N SER A 3 -14.71 -26.63 -5.12
CA SER A 3 -13.73 -26.24 -4.11
C SER A 3 -14.45 -25.81 -2.83
N VAL A 4 -13.81 -26.03 -1.69
CA VAL A 4 -14.30 -25.57 -0.38
C VAL A 4 -13.23 -24.68 0.23
N THR A 5 -13.63 -23.47 0.62
CA THR A 5 -12.77 -22.56 1.37
C THR A 5 -13.30 -22.43 2.79
N ILE A 6 -12.43 -22.56 3.78
CA ILE A 6 -12.77 -22.42 5.19
C ILE A 6 -12.09 -21.16 5.72
N GLY A 7 -12.88 -20.20 6.21
CA GLY A 7 -12.41 -19.03 6.94
C GLY A 7 -12.59 -19.26 8.44
N GLY A 8 -11.49 -19.26 9.19
CA GLY A 8 -11.49 -19.34 10.65
C GLY A 8 -11.05 -18.02 11.28
N THR A 9 -11.59 -17.69 12.45
CA THR A 9 -11.14 -16.53 13.24
C THR A 9 -10.57 -16.99 14.57
N VAL A 10 -9.47 -16.37 14.97
CA VAL A 10 -8.82 -16.57 16.28
C VAL A 10 -8.68 -15.22 16.94
N SER A 11 -8.99 -15.13 18.22
CA SER A 11 -8.83 -13.90 19.00
C SER A 11 -7.83 -14.16 20.14
N PRO A 12 -6.52 -13.98 19.85
CA PRO A 12 -5.51 -14.18 20.88
C PRO A 12 -5.63 -13.15 22.00
N ALA A 13 -5.47 -13.59 23.25
CA ALA A 13 -5.55 -12.71 24.40
C ALA A 13 -4.48 -11.60 24.33
N GLY A 14 -4.91 -10.34 24.45
CA GLY A 14 -3.99 -9.20 24.37
C GLY A 14 -3.32 -9.01 22.99
N GLY A 15 -3.80 -9.69 21.94
CA GLY A 15 -3.16 -9.64 20.61
C GLY A 15 -1.87 -10.46 20.51
N ASN A 16 -1.60 -11.33 21.48
CA ASN A 16 -0.38 -12.14 21.51
C ASN A 16 -0.47 -13.32 20.53
N PHE A 17 0.15 -13.22 19.38
CA PHE A 17 0.22 -14.29 18.36
C PHE A 17 1.11 -15.49 18.79
N GLU A 18 1.86 -15.39 19.88
CA GLU A 18 2.67 -16.49 20.40
C GLU A 18 1.85 -17.51 21.22
N GLU A 19 0.57 -17.20 21.46
CA GLU A 19 -0.33 -18.15 22.13
C GLU A 19 -0.39 -19.49 21.40
N PRO A 20 -0.37 -20.65 22.12
CA PRO A 20 -0.29 -21.97 21.52
C PRO A 20 -1.38 -22.29 20.49
N VAL A 21 -2.63 -21.86 20.73
CA VAL A 21 -3.75 -22.07 19.81
C VAL A 21 -3.55 -21.30 18.52
N THR A 22 -3.14 -20.05 18.62
CA THR A 22 -2.84 -19.19 17.48
C THR A 22 -1.69 -19.77 16.66
N GLN A 23 -0.59 -20.16 17.30
CA GLN A 23 0.56 -20.76 16.64
C GLN A 23 0.22 -22.10 15.96
N ALA A 24 -0.60 -22.95 16.59
CA ALA A 24 -1.07 -24.19 15.97
C ALA A 24 -1.93 -23.91 14.72
N THR A 25 -2.79 -22.90 14.78
CA THR A 25 -3.61 -22.46 13.64
C THR A 25 -2.76 -21.94 12.49
N LEU A 26 -1.78 -21.08 12.76
CA LEU A 26 -0.89 -20.49 11.75
C LEU A 26 -0.08 -21.56 10.99
N LYS A 27 0.22 -22.70 11.61
CA LYS A 27 0.95 -23.81 10.96
C LYS A 27 0.14 -24.53 9.89
N VAL A 28 -1.17 -24.57 10.02
CA VAL A 28 -2.05 -25.40 9.14
C VAL A 28 -2.79 -24.57 8.08
N VAL A 29 -2.87 -23.24 8.22
CA VAL A 29 -3.57 -22.39 7.25
C VAL A 29 -2.71 -22.07 6.02
N GLY A 30 -3.38 -21.80 4.89
CA GLY A 30 -2.74 -21.37 3.65
C GLY A 30 -2.56 -19.87 3.54
N ALA A 31 -3.34 -19.08 4.31
CA ALA A 31 -3.22 -17.63 4.37
C ALA A 31 -3.60 -17.13 5.76
N PHE A 32 -3.02 -16.02 6.16
CA PHE A 32 -3.27 -15.36 7.43
C PHE A 32 -3.46 -13.85 7.21
N HIS A 33 -4.54 -13.32 7.74
CA HIS A 33 -4.84 -11.90 7.76
C HIS A 33 -4.75 -11.39 9.19
N GLY A 34 -3.63 -10.77 9.53
CA GLY A 34 -3.39 -10.15 10.83
C GLY A 34 -4.24 -8.88 10.95
N LEU A 35 -5.21 -8.86 11.87
CA LEU A 35 -5.97 -7.65 12.15
C LEU A 35 -5.18 -6.74 13.08
N SER A 36 -5.06 -5.46 12.72
CA SER A 36 -4.36 -4.45 13.49
C SER A 36 -5.35 -3.54 14.21
N ARG A 37 -5.19 -3.44 15.54
CA ARG A 37 -5.94 -2.50 16.35
C ARG A 37 -5.62 -1.05 16.00
N GLU A 38 -4.33 -0.74 15.78
CA GLU A 38 -3.90 0.61 15.41
C GLU A 38 -4.55 1.08 14.10
N ARG A 39 -4.65 0.18 13.10
CA ARG A 39 -5.33 0.51 11.83
C ARG A 39 -6.82 0.74 12.05
N SER A 40 -7.46 -0.08 12.89
CA SER A 40 -8.88 0.08 13.24
C SER A 40 -9.14 1.38 13.97
N ASP A 41 -8.32 1.72 14.96
CA ASP A 41 -8.43 2.96 15.73
C ASP A 41 -8.17 4.20 14.83
N ALA A 42 -7.28 4.09 13.85
CA ALA A 42 -7.02 5.09 12.82
C ALA A 42 -8.06 5.10 11.67
N ARG A 43 -9.11 4.24 11.76
CA ARG A 43 -10.15 4.07 10.73
C ARG A 43 -9.62 3.70 9.34
N LYS A 44 -8.51 2.99 9.29
CA LYS A 44 -7.94 2.42 8.05
C LYS A 44 -8.56 1.05 7.78
N TYR A 45 -9.47 0.97 6.83
CA TYR A 45 -10.19 -0.27 6.52
C TYR A 45 -9.91 -0.79 5.12
N PRO A 46 -9.83 -2.13 4.93
CA PRO A 46 -9.85 -3.17 5.97
C PRO A 46 -8.66 -3.03 6.94
N ALA A 47 -8.89 -3.31 8.23
CA ALA A 47 -7.88 -3.15 9.27
C ALA A 47 -6.85 -4.30 9.29
N ILE A 48 -6.49 -4.81 8.11
CA ILE A 48 -5.52 -5.88 7.92
C ILE A 48 -4.11 -5.27 7.89
N HIS A 49 -3.20 -5.78 8.72
CA HIS A 49 -1.82 -5.31 8.77
C HIS A 49 -1.02 -5.91 7.61
N PRO A 50 -0.50 -5.10 6.68
CA PRO A 50 0.12 -5.62 5.47
C PRO A 50 1.43 -6.36 5.69
N LEU A 51 2.18 -6.04 6.77
CA LEU A 51 3.46 -6.69 7.08
C LEU A 51 3.31 -7.95 7.94
N ASP A 52 2.22 -8.07 8.73
CA ASP A 52 1.96 -9.23 9.59
C ASP A 52 1.13 -10.31 8.87
N SER A 53 0.57 -9.97 7.72
CA SER A 53 -0.27 -10.85 6.91
C SER A 53 0.55 -11.58 5.85
N TRP A 54 0.16 -12.81 5.53
CA TRP A 54 0.86 -13.60 4.52
C TRP A 54 -0.07 -14.61 3.85
N SER A 55 0.34 -15.09 2.67
CA SER A 55 -0.32 -16.14 1.92
C SER A 55 0.71 -17.09 1.33
N LYS A 56 0.40 -18.39 1.33
CA LYS A 56 1.16 -19.45 0.63
C LYS A 56 0.66 -19.67 -0.79
N TYR A 57 -0.44 -19.01 -1.17
CA TYR A 57 -1.00 -19.12 -2.50
C TYR A 57 -0.29 -18.18 -3.46
N GLU A 58 -0.15 -18.63 -4.70
CA GLU A 58 0.38 -17.80 -5.76
C GLU A 58 -0.49 -16.56 -5.95
N GLY A 59 0.12 -15.40 -5.91
CA GLY A 59 -0.56 -14.11 -6.07
C GLY A 59 -0.78 -13.73 -7.53
N ILE A 60 -1.69 -12.79 -7.76
CA ILE A 60 -1.91 -12.18 -9.09
C ILE A 60 -0.78 -11.22 -9.51
N ILE A 61 0.06 -10.82 -8.58
CA ILE A 61 1.22 -9.93 -8.74
C ILE A 61 2.47 -10.76 -8.43
N SER A 62 3.52 -10.61 -9.22
CA SER A 62 4.78 -11.32 -9.00
C SER A 62 5.40 -10.96 -7.65
N GLU A 63 6.00 -11.95 -7.00
CA GLU A 63 6.62 -11.82 -5.68
C GLU A 63 7.66 -10.70 -5.64
N GLU A 64 8.49 -10.58 -6.68
CA GLU A 64 9.49 -9.51 -6.78
C GLU A 64 8.89 -8.10 -6.72
N LYS A 65 7.71 -7.89 -7.35
CA LYS A 65 7.00 -6.61 -7.34
C LYS A 65 6.38 -6.34 -5.95
N VAL A 66 5.87 -7.38 -5.32
CA VAL A 66 5.32 -7.29 -3.95
C VAL A 66 6.43 -6.97 -2.96
N ASP A 67 7.55 -7.69 -3.00
CA ASP A 67 8.71 -7.48 -2.12
C ASP A 67 9.29 -6.07 -2.27
N TYR A 68 9.33 -5.57 -3.51
CA TYR A 68 9.77 -4.20 -3.76
C TYR A 68 8.87 -3.18 -3.05
N ALA A 69 7.55 -3.32 -3.16
CA ALA A 69 6.61 -2.43 -2.49
C ALA A 69 6.66 -2.55 -0.96
N LEU A 70 6.81 -3.78 -0.43
CA LEU A 70 6.91 -4.03 1.01
C LEU A 70 8.13 -3.34 1.65
N ARG A 71 9.25 -3.21 0.92
CA ARG A 71 10.43 -2.47 1.42
C ARG A 71 10.10 -1.01 1.74
N PHE A 72 9.26 -0.37 0.92
CA PHE A 72 8.82 1.01 1.20
C PHE A 72 7.94 1.10 2.44
N LEU A 73 7.09 0.09 2.68
CA LEU A 73 6.28 0.05 3.89
C LEU A 73 7.13 -0.14 5.14
N VAL A 74 8.07 -1.10 5.11
CA VAL A 74 9.00 -1.35 6.23
C VAL A 74 9.80 -0.07 6.51
N ARG A 75 10.44 0.49 5.48
CA ARG A 75 11.24 1.70 5.65
C ARG A 75 10.41 2.91 6.07
N GLY A 76 9.19 3.04 5.52
CA GLY A 76 8.26 4.10 5.91
C GLY A 76 7.86 4.03 7.39
N THR A 77 7.61 2.82 7.90
CA THR A 77 7.33 2.58 9.32
C THR A 77 8.53 2.92 10.21
N GLU A 78 9.75 2.54 9.81
CA GLU A 78 10.98 2.90 10.52
C GLU A 78 11.15 4.43 10.62
N VAL A 79 10.94 5.13 9.49
CA VAL A 79 11.02 6.60 9.45
C VAL A 79 9.93 7.23 10.32
N GLU A 80 8.70 6.70 10.30
CA GLU A 80 7.62 7.17 11.15
C GLU A 80 7.98 7.05 12.65
N GLN A 81 8.55 5.91 13.04
CA GLN A 81 9.01 5.72 14.42
C GLN A 81 10.14 6.68 14.78
N MET A 82 11.09 6.87 13.87
CA MET A 82 12.16 7.85 14.09
C MET A 82 11.60 9.27 14.22
N MET A 83 10.63 9.67 13.41
CA MET A 83 9.97 10.98 13.51
C MET A 83 9.25 11.20 14.85
N LYS A 84 8.72 10.15 15.47
CA LYS A 84 8.13 10.24 16.82
C LYS A 84 9.14 10.61 17.89
N VAL A 85 10.43 10.32 17.66
CA VAL A 85 11.51 10.60 18.61
C VAL A 85 12.20 11.94 18.33
N VAL A 86 12.63 12.16 17.08
CA VAL A 86 13.44 13.34 16.71
C VAL A 86 12.61 14.49 16.15
N GLY A 87 11.33 14.28 15.91
CA GLY A 87 10.44 15.22 15.25
C GLY A 87 10.61 15.21 13.72
N GLU A 88 9.64 15.79 13.04
CA GLU A 88 9.66 15.89 11.58
C GLU A 88 10.83 16.77 11.09
N GLU A 89 11.14 17.84 11.81
CA GLU A 89 12.24 18.75 11.45
C GLU A 89 13.62 18.06 11.50
N GLY A 90 13.81 17.10 12.40
CA GLY A 90 15.03 16.31 12.52
C GLY A 90 15.18 15.20 11.47
N THR A 91 14.16 14.95 10.65
CA THR A 91 14.17 13.91 9.62
C THR A 91 14.72 14.47 8.32
N SER A 92 15.51 13.70 7.56
CA SER A 92 15.98 14.11 6.23
C SER A 92 14.82 14.24 5.22
N ASN A 93 14.98 15.08 4.19
CA ASN A 93 13.98 15.18 3.12
C ASN A 93 13.80 13.85 2.37
N GLU A 94 14.87 13.10 2.20
CA GLU A 94 14.85 11.78 1.52
C GLU A 94 14.04 10.77 2.32
N ASP A 95 14.30 10.63 3.62
CA ASP A 95 13.53 9.73 4.49
C ASP A 95 12.06 10.17 4.57
N TYR A 96 11.81 11.48 4.61
CA TYR A 96 10.44 11.99 4.61
C TYR A 96 9.67 11.63 3.34
N ILE A 97 10.30 11.66 2.16
CA ILE A 97 9.71 11.22 0.90
C ILE A 97 9.42 9.71 0.93
N ILE A 98 10.32 8.90 1.52
CA ILE A 98 10.08 7.46 1.68
C ILE A 98 8.85 7.21 2.57
N TYR A 99 8.72 7.93 3.67
CA TYR A 99 7.54 7.89 4.53
C TYR A 99 6.26 8.25 3.76
N LEU A 100 6.27 9.35 2.97
CA LEU A 100 5.12 9.77 2.16
C LEU A 100 4.73 8.74 1.09
N LYS A 101 5.70 8.04 0.50
CA LYS A 101 5.43 6.93 -0.42
C LYS A 101 4.77 5.75 0.29
N GLY A 102 5.21 5.41 1.50
CA GLY A 102 4.60 4.38 2.34
C GLY A 102 3.17 4.75 2.73
N ASP A 103 2.92 6.00 3.13
CA ASP A 103 1.57 6.49 3.45
C ASP A 103 0.66 6.50 2.21
N LEU A 104 1.20 6.85 1.04
CA LEU A 104 0.45 6.82 -0.21
C LEU A 104 -0.05 5.40 -0.54
N ILE A 105 0.84 4.40 -0.55
CA ILE A 105 0.43 3.01 -0.86
C ILE A 105 -0.58 2.48 0.17
N ASP A 106 -0.39 2.81 1.44
CA ASP A 106 -1.35 2.44 2.49
C ASP A 106 -2.72 3.06 2.23
N ALA A 107 -2.78 4.34 1.89
CA ALA A 107 -4.04 5.05 1.69
C ALA A 107 -4.79 4.64 0.42
N VAL A 108 -4.08 4.35 -0.69
CA VAL A 108 -4.73 4.17 -2.00
C VAL A 108 -4.79 2.73 -2.47
N TYR A 109 -4.08 1.80 -1.82
CA TYR A 109 -4.05 0.39 -2.21
C TYR A 109 -4.52 -0.57 -1.12
N PHE A 110 -4.13 -0.35 0.13
CA PHE A 110 -4.53 -1.22 1.25
C PHE A 110 -5.85 -0.81 1.89
N GLN A 111 -6.30 0.42 1.68
CA GLN A 111 -7.63 0.84 2.11
C GLN A 111 -8.61 0.71 0.96
N GLN A 112 -9.82 0.27 1.29
CA GLN A 112 -10.93 0.15 0.35
C GLN A 112 -12.18 0.80 0.94
N ASN A 113 -12.90 1.53 0.11
CA ASN A 113 -14.20 2.07 0.48
C ASN A 113 -15.31 1.02 0.25
N SER A 114 -15.71 0.34 1.31
CA SER A 114 -16.76 -0.69 1.25
C SER A 114 -18.15 -0.15 0.87
N PHE A 115 -18.36 1.16 0.90
CA PHE A 115 -19.60 1.82 0.50
C PHE A 115 -19.60 2.25 -0.96
N ASP A 116 -18.45 2.20 -1.65
CA ASP A 116 -18.35 2.45 -3.08
C ASP A 116 -18.42 1.13 -3.85
N ALA A 117 -19.40 1.01 -4.75
CA ALA A 117 -19.65 -0.23 -5.49
C ALA A 117 -18.49 -0.63 -6.42
N VAL A 118 -17.66 0.31 -6.82
CA VAL A 118 -16.51 0.08 -7.71
C VAL A 118 -15.29 -0.34 -6.90
N ASP A 119 -15.00 0.37 -5.80
CA ASP A 119 -13.82 0.11 -4.97
C ASP A 119 -13.98 -1.13 -4.08
N ALA A 120 -15.20 -1.43 -3.62
CA ALA A 120 -15.48 -2.60 -2.77
C ALA A 120 -15.26 -3.95 -3.47
N ALA A 121 -15.29 -4.02 -4.81
CA ALA A 121 -15.24 -5.26 -5.58
C ALA A 121 -14.28 -5.17 -6.78
N VAL A 122 -13.01 -4.94 -6.51
CA VAL A 122 -11.97 -4.79 -7.54
C VAL A 122 -11.61 -6.14 -8.14
N LYS A 123 -11.67 -6.25 -9.49
CA LYS A 123 -11.25 -7.46 -10.20
C LYS A 123 -9.71 -7.60 -10.22
N PRO A 124 -9.18 -8.85 -10.26
CA PRO A 124 -7.74 -9.10 -10.26
C PRO A 124 -6.96 -8.34 -11.34
N GLU A 125 -7.51 -8.22 -12.55
CA GLU A 125 -6.86 -7.52 -13.66
C GLU A 125 -6.68 -6.04 -13.37
N ARG A 126 -7.71 -5.41 -12.78
CA ARG A 126 -7.66 -4.02 -12.36
C ARG A 126 -6.68 -3.83 -11.20
N GLN A 127 -6.71 -4.74 -10.21
CA GLN A 127 -5.80 -4.69 -9.07
C GLN A 127 -4.34 -4.73 -9.53
N LYS A 128 -4.01 -5.66 -10.43
CA LYS A 128 -2.67 -5.76 -11.04
C LYS A 128 -2.28 -4.48 -11.80
N TYR A 129 -3.23 -3.92 -12.55
CA TYR A 129 -3.02 -2.70 -13.33
C TYR A 129 -2.72 -1.49 -12.43
N VAL A 130 -3.57 -1.24 -11.43
CA VAL A 130 -3.40 -0.14 -10.47
C VAL A 130 -2.10 -0.29 -9.69
N PHE A 131 -1.75 -1.52 -9.27
CA PHE A 131 -0.48 -1.78 -8.60
C PHE A 131 0.73 -1.45 -9.46
N SER A 132 0.67 -1.73 -10.77
CA SER A 132 1.76 -1.35 -11.68
C SER A 132 1.98 0.16 -11.75
N LYS A 133 0.93 0.96 -11.69
CA LYS A 133 1.03 2.43 -11.62
C LYS A 133 1.67 2.91 -10.31
N LEU A 134 1.27 2.29 -9.19
CA LEU A 134 1.88 2.58 -7.89
C LEU A 134 3.37 2.24 -7.86
N LEU A 135 3.77 1.10 -8.45
CA LEU A 135 5.18 0.72 -8.52
C LEU A 135 6.03 1.77 -9.25
N VAL A 136 5.50 2.39 -10.31
CA VAL A 136 6.20 3.49 -11.01
C VAL A 136 6.42 4.67 -10.06
N ILE A 137 5.42 5.02 -9.24
CA ILE A 137 5.54 6.12 -8.26
C ILE A 137 6.57 5.76 -7.18
N LEU A 138 6.53 4.55 -6.64
CA LEU A 138 7.49 4.08 -5.65
C LEU A 138 8.93 4.10 -6.19
N ALA A 139 9.09 3.72 -7.46
CA ALA A 139 10.35 3.68 -8.17
C ALA A 139 10.87 5.06 -8.60
N SER A 140 10.01 6.06 -8.69
CA SER A 140 10.39 7.41 -9.11
C SER A 140 11.17 8.13 -8.02
N SER A 141 12.25 8.82 -8.39
CA SER A 141 12.99 9.71 -7.49
C SER A 141 12.34 11.08 -7.52
N PHE A 142 12.02 11.62 -6.35
CA PHE A 142 11.43 12.95 -6.20
C PHE A 142 12.36 13.84 -5.38
N THR A 143 12.36 15.13 -5.70
CA THR A 143 13.05 16.15 -4.91
C THR A 143 12.12 17.33 -4.72
N PHE A 144 12.02 17.80 -3.50
CA PHE A 144 11.21 18.97 -3.14
C PHE A 144 12.07 19.98 -2.38
N PRO A 145 11.78 21.29 -2.52
CA PRO A 145 12.47 22.34 -1.78
C PRO A 145 12.36 22.16 -0.27
N ASP A 146 11.18 21.76 0.20
CA ASP A 146 10.91 21.49 1.60
C ASP A 146 9.86 20.39 1.81
N LYS A 147 9.65 19.98 3.06
CA LYS A 147 8.71 18.93 3.46
C LYS A 147 7.24 19.32 3.26
N ASN A 148 6.91 20.61 3.35
CA ASN A 148 5.54 21.09 3.17
C ASN A 148 5.11 20.97 1.72
N GLU A 149 6.00 21.30 0.78
CA GLU A 149 5.76 21.09 -0.64
C GLU A 149 5.63 19.62 -0.97
N ALA A 150 6.52 18.77 -0.44
CA ALA A 150 6.41 17.31 -0.59
C ALA A 150 5.06 16.80 -0.08
N ARG A 151 4.66 17.17 1.14
CA ARG A 151 3.39 16.77 1.74
C ARG A 151 2.20 17.24 0.89
N THR A 152 2.21 18.47 0.45
CA THR A 152 1.13 19.04 -0.37
C THR A 152 0.98 18.28 -1.69
N TRP A 153 2.09 17.99 -2.35
CA TRP A 153 2.11 17.24 -3.60
C TRP A 153 1.60 15.81 -3.42
N PHE A 154 2.08 15.06 -2.41
CA PHE A 154 1.63 13.71 -2.13
C PHE A 154 0.15 13.66 -1.71
N ASN A 155 -0.33 14.64 -0.96
CA ASN A 155 -1.75 14.75 -0.60
C ASN A 155 -2.64 14.96 -1.83
N LYS A 156 -2.21 15.81 -2.76
CA LYS A 156 -2.92 16.01 -4.03
C LYS A 156 -2.93 14.72 -4.85
N LEU A 157 -1.78 14.07 -4.99
CA LEU A 157 -1.67 12.80 -5.71
C LEU A 157 -2.57 11.72 -5.08
N ARG A 158 -2.59 11.62 -3.75
CA ARG A 158 -3.48 10.70 -3.02
C ARG A 158 -4.94 10.96 -3.35
N GLN A 159 -5.38 12.22 -3.38
CA GLN A 159 -6.77 12.54 -3.70
C GLN A 159 -7.14 12.10 -5.12
N VAL A 160 -6.31 12.40 -6.11
CA VAL A 160 -6.53 11.97 -7.49
C VAL A 160 -6.57 10.44 -7.59
N PHE A 161 -5.73 9.75 -6.83
CA PHE A 161 -5.72 8.28 -6.78
C PHE A 161 -6.98 7.69 -6.15
N LEU A 162 -7.53 8.31 -5.09
CA LEU A 162 -8.79 7.88 -4.49
C LEU A 162 -9.95 8.04 -5.48
N ASP A 163 -10.00 9.15 -6.20
CA ASP A 163 -11.00 9.38 -7.26
C ASP A 163 -10.83 8.37 -8.42
N TYR A 164 -9.59 8.04 -8.76
CA TYR A 164 -9.25 7.00 -9.74
C TYR A 164 -9.76 5.62 -9.30
N ASN A 165 -9.59 5.25 -8.03
CA ASN A 165 -10.09 4.00 -7.48
C ASN A 165 -11.62 3.93 -7.47
N GLY A 166 -12.33 5.02 -7.20
CA GLY A 166 -13.79 5.12 -7.27
C GLY A 166 -14.36 5.19 -8.68
N SER A 167 -13.54 5.39 -9.72
CA SER A 167 -14.02 5.48 -11.10
C SER A 167 -14.18 4.10 -11.74
N GLN A 168 -15.16 3.93 -12.65
CA GLN A 168 -15.34 2.67 -13.38
C GLN A 168 -14.12 2.37 -14.27
N TRP A 169 -13.62 1.14 -14.18
CA TRP A 169 -12.44 0.72 -14.93
C TRP A 169 -12.64 0.87 -16.44
N LYS A 170 -11.66 1.48 -17.10
CA LYS A 170 -11.66 1.79 -18.55
C LYS A 170 -12.73 2.79 -18.98
N SER A 171 -13.37 3.52 -18.06
CA SER A 171 -14.21 4.66 -18.42
C SER A 171 -13.36 5.86 -18.86
N GLU A 172 -13.99 6.83 -19.52
CA GLU A 172 -13.34 8.08 -19.91
C GLU A 172 -12.76 8.81 -18.69
N ARG A 173 -13.51 8.85 -17.57
CA ARG A 173 -13.07 9.43 -16.31
C ARG A 173 -11.84 8.71 -15.75
N PHE A 174 -11.83 7.37 -15.81
CA PHE A 174 -10.68 6.58 -15.38
C PHE A 174 -9.42 6.95 -16.18
N GLY A 175 -9.53 7.06 -17.52
CA GLY A 175 -8.42 7.47 -18.38
C GLY A 175 -7.95 8.90 -18.15
N ALA A 176 -8.86 9.83 -17.86
CA ALA A 176 -8.52 11.21 -17.56
C ALA A 176 -7.74 11.32 -16.22
N LEU A 177 -8.19 10.63 -15.18
CA LEU A 177 -7.51 10.58 -13.87
C LEU A 177 -6.15 9.88 -13.96
N GLU A 178 -6.06 8.82 -14.76
CA GLU A 178 -4.78 8.15 -15.05
C GLU A 178 -3.77 9.11 -15.68
N ALA A 179 -4.20 9.85 -16.70
CA ALA A 179 -3.35 10.85 -17.35
C ALA A 179 -2.92 11.96 -16.38
N GLU A 180 -3.79 12.38 -15.48
CA GLU A 180 -3.46 13.35 -14.42
C GLU A 180 -2.39 12.81 -13.48
N ILE A 181 -2.52 11.57 -13.01
CA ILE A 181 -1.51 10.89 -12.16
C ILE A 181 -0.17 10.82 -12.91
N GLU A 182 -0.17 10.33 -14.15
CA GLU A 182 1.05 10.19 -14.94
C GLU A 182 1.74 11.53 -15.19
N ASN A 183 0.98 12.57 -15.51
CA ASN A 183 1.52 13.91 -15.73
C ASN A 183 2.10 14.50 -14.44
N ALA A 184 1.41 14.34 -13.30
CA ALA A 184 1.91 14.77 -12.00
C ALA A 184 3.24 14.08 -11.65
N VAL A 185 3.33 12.77 -11.87
CA VAL A 185 4.56 12.01 -11.62
C VAL A 185 5.67 12.42 -12.58
N LYS A 186 5.41 12.53 -13.88
CA LYS A 186 6.40 12.94 -14.89
C LYS A 186 6.96 14.33 -14.64
N SER A 187 6.11 15.28 -14.21
CA SER A 187 6.54 16.67 -13.96
C SER A 187 7.45 16.80 -12.73
N GLN A 188 7.32 15.91 -11.75
CA GLN A 188 8.05 15.99 -10.48
C GLN A 188 9.18 14.97 -10.36
N SER A 189 9.14 13.89 -11.16
CA SER A 189 10.16 12.82 -11.12
C SER A 189 11.46 13.27 -11.78
N GLN A 190 12.58 12.97 -11.14
CA GLN A 190 13.94 13.13 -11.67
C GLN A 190 14.46 11.86 -12.35
N GLY A 191 13.66 10.82 -12.44
CA GLY A 191 13.99 9.54 -13.03
C GLY A 191 13.57 8.37 -12.16
N LEU A 192 13.84 7.16 -12.65
CA LEU A 192 13.55 5.92 -11.93
C LEU A 192 14.80 5.44 -11.19
N ASP A 193 14.61 4.84 -10.03
CA ASP A 193 15.66 4.11 -9.33
C ASP A 193 16.18 2.98 -10.23
N LYS A 194 17.50 2.89 -10.36
CA LYS A 194 18.17 1.87 -11.19
C LYS A 194 17.80 0.44 -10.79
N ALA A 195 17.58 0.18 -9.50
CA ALA A 195 17.15 -1.12 -9.00
C ALA A 195 15.71 -1.46 -9.43
N ALA A 196 14.86 -0.44 -9.56
CA ALA A 196 13.46 -0.61 -9.93
C ALA A 196 13.25 -0.88 -11.41
N VAL A 197 14.14 -0.44 -12.29
CA VAL A 197 14.00 -0.63 -13.75
C VAL A 197 13.83 -2.10 -14.13
N LYS A 198 14.55 -3.01 -13.45
CA LYS A 198 14.43 -4.46 -13.68
C LYS A 198 13.09 -5.04 -13.20
N ILE A 199 12.51 -4.43 -12.17
CA ILE A 199 11.26 -4.90 -11.53
C ILE A 199 10.04 -4.41 -12.32
N LEU A 200 10.16 -3.23 -12.96
CA LEU A 200 9.11 -2.65 -13.78
C LEU A 200 8.99 -3.28 -15.17
N ALA A 201 10.09 -3.85 -15.67
CA ALA A 201 10.10 -4.60 -16.92
C ALA A 201 9.37 -5.94 -16.78
#